data_328c4256f598d5da5af7554303606e97
#
_entry.id   328c4256f598d5da5af7554303606e97
#
_cell.length_a   1.000
_cell.length_b   1.000
_cell.length_c   1.000
_cell.angle_alpha   90.00
_cell.angle_beta   90.00
_cell.angle_gamma   90.00
#
_symmetry.space_group_name_H-M   'P 1'
#
loop_
_entity.id
_entity.type
_entity.pdbx_description
1 polymer ?
#
loop_
_entity_poly.entity_id
_entity_poly.type
_entity_poly.pdbx_seq_one_letter_code
_entity_poly.pdbx_strand_id
1 'polypeptide(L)'
;MHLKALAPANVVLFERWAHPVAAKMLPEYTNLDVRYLSLQDDDAVNFDAFSKAHVYQARSTRSELPRQFWPDAALLARCPNLLAVSTNGSGTDTVDIDACTAAGVLVVNQAGGNKQGVAEHAIGMMLCLSKKIVQADKAMRKVPDLQREAYMGNDSFGKTLGIVGIGQVGTHVAKMAAGLLNMRVLAYDPLLSDAQISERGAEPCTLDALLSASDFVSVHCPRTRDSEGMLNASAFEKMKPTAYFITTARGGIHDEMALTQALHNQQLAGAGLDVWEEEPPALDHPLLGFDNVLVSPHTAGVTHESRENTVRGTVEQIDAIARGEQPGRLKNPEVWDRYCERRKKLA
;
A
#
# COMPACT_ATOMS: atom_id res chain seq x y z
N MET A 1 -19.06 24.64 -14.84
CA MET A 1 -20.07 25.20 -13.90
C MET A 1 -19.37 25.36 -12.56
N HIS A 2 -19.12 26.60 -12.09
CA HIS A 2 -18.47 26.80 -10.79
C HIS A 2 -19.46 26.46 -9.68
N LEU A 3 -19.17 25.45 -8.89
CA LEU A 3 -19.92 25.13 -7.68
C LEU A 3 -19.59 26.15 -6.59
N LYS A 4 -20.61 26.62 -5.85
CA LYS A 4 -20.39 27.52 -4.70
C LYS A 4 -19.57 26.82 -3.64
N ALA A 5 -18.56 27.46 -3.04
CA ALA A 5 -17.74 26.86 -2.00
C ALA A 5 -18.59 26.44 -0.78
N LEU A 6 -18.34 25.27 -0.22
CA LEU A 6 -18.78 24.95 1.14
C LEU A 6 -17.96 25.80 2.10
N ALA A 7 -18.59 26.53 2.99
CA ALA A 7 -17.87 27.40 3.90
C ALA A 7 -18.30 27.18 5.36
N PRO A 8 -17.46 26.62 6.20
CA PRO A 8 -16.35 25.71 5.93
C PRO A 8 -16.80 24.25 5.70
N ALA A 9 -16.01 23.44 5.03
CA ALA A 9 -16.26 22.02 4.91
C ALA A 9 -15.81 21.29 6.20
N ASN A 10 -16.73 20.55 6.83
CA ASN A 10 -16.45 19.79 8.05
C ASN A 10 -15.67 18.52 7.69
N VAL A 11 -14.43 18.43 8.15
CA VAL A 11 -13.54 17.27 7.97
C VAL A 11 -13.39 16.54 9.28
N VAL A 12 -13.64 15.24 9.33
CA VAL A 12 -13.42 14.41 10.52
C VAL A 12 -12.31 13.40 10.30
N LEU A 13 -11.50 13.17 11.32
CA LEU A 13 -10.49 12.11 11.35
C LEU A 13 -10.24 11.65 12.78
N PHE A 14 -9.78 10.40 12.93
CA PHE A 14 -9.41 9.87 14.25
C PHE A 14 -7.98 10.24 14.64
N GLU A 15 -7.82 10.64 15.92
CA GLU A 15 -6.59 10.91 16.65
C GLU A 15 -5.79 12.08 16.02
N ARG A 16 -5.08 11.85 14.93
CA ARG A 16 -4.15 12.82 14.34
C ARG A 16 -3.86 12.54 12.87
N TRP A 17 -3.35 13.54 12.20
CA TRP A 17 -2.73 13.37 10.88
C TRP A 17 -1.47 12.49 10.98
N ALA A 18 -1.18 11.78 9.91
CA ALA A 18 -0.04 10.87 9.85
C ALA A 18 1.32 11.59 9.88
N HIS A 19 1.36 12.92 9.68
CA HIS A 19 2.56 13.76 9.76
C HIS A 19 2.23 15.16 10.26
N PRO A 20 3.10 15.81 11.07
CA PRO A 20 2.87 17.13 11.66
C PRO A 20 2.82 18.27 10.64
N VAL A 21 3.18 18.06 9.36
CA VAL A 21 3.07 19.06 8.29
C VAL A 21 1.64 19.59 8.14
N ALA A 22 0.62 18.78 8.46
CA ALA A 22 -0.77 19.23 8.45
C ALA A 22 -1.00 20.48 9.31
N ALA A 23 -0.40 20.52 10.52
CA ALA A 23 -0.53 21.67 11.42
C ALA A 23 0.08 22.96 10.82
N LYS A 24 1.06 22.83 9.92
CA LYS A 24 1.65 23.98 9.20
C LYS A 24 0.79 24.41 8.00
N MET A 25 0.11 23.44 7.35
CA MET A 25 -0.68 23.71 6.15
C MET A 25 -2.07 24.21 6.47
N LEU A 26 -2.78 23.57 7.40
CA LEU A 26 -4.21 23.83 7.67
C LEU A 26 -4.56 25.31 7.91
N PRO A 27 -3.74 26.16 8.53
CA PRO A 27 -4.03 27.57 8.68
C PRO A 27 -4.22 28.33 7.35
N GLU A 28 -3.65 27.81 6.25
CA GLU A 28 -3.79 28.38 4.90
C GLU A 28 -5.11 27.97 4.21
N TYR A 29 -5.77 26.91 4.73
CA TYR A 29 -6.99 26.32 4.16
C TYR A 29 -8.22 26.71 4.99
N THR A 30 -8.58 27.99 4.95
CA THR A 30 -9.65 28.59 5.78
C THR A 30 -11.06 28.08 5.46
N ASN A 31 -11.23 27.35 4.38
CA ASN A 31 -12.47 26.69 3.96
C ASN A 31 -12.63 25.27 4.56
N LEU A 32 -11.69 24.80 5.38
CA LEU A 32 -11.76 23.52 6.07
C LEU A 32 -11.93 23.73 7.59
N ASP A 33 -12.93 23.08 8.17
CA ASP A 33 -13.08 22.90 9.62
C ASP A 33 -12.74 21.47 10.00
N VAL A 34 -11.59 21.28 10.67
CA VAL A 34 -11.04 19.96 10.96
C VAL A 34 -11.32 19.57 12.39
N ARG A 35 -12.11 18.52 12.59
CA ARG A 35 -12.45 17.96 13.89
C ARG A 35 -11.72 16.62 14.09
N TYR A 36 -10.96 16.55 15.18
CA TYR A 36 -10.30 15.32 15.63
C TYR A 36 -11.24 14.51 16.50
N LEU A 37 -11.41 13.24 16.19
CA LEU A 37 -12.18 12.25 16.94
C LEU A 37 -11.22 11.38 17.75
N SER A 38 -11.70 10.80 18.85
CA SER A 38 -10.92 9.84 19.63
C SER A 38 -11.59 8.48 19.66
N LEU A 39 -10.80 7.41 19.50
CA LEU A 39 -11.27 6.04 19.70
C LEU A 39 -11.55 5.70 21.17
N GLN A 40 -11.19 6.61 22.11
CA GLN A 40 -11.48 6.50 23.53
C GLN A 40 -12.81 7.16 23.92
N ASP A 41 -13.38 7.99 23.03
CA ASP A 41 -14.66 8.64 23.25
C ASP A 41 -15.81 7.64 23.09
N ASP A 42 -16.97 7.97 23.68
CA ASP A 42 -18.21 7.23 23.42
C ASP A 42 -18.53 7.26 21.91
N ASP A 43 -18.92 6.12 21.37
CA ASP A 43 -19.33 5.98 19.96
C ASP A 43 -20.41 6.99 19.55
N ALA A 44 -21.34 7.33 20.47
CA ALA A 44 -22.39 8.32 20.22
C ALA A 44 -21.81 9.71 19.92
N VAL A 45 -20.72 10.11 20.60
CA VAL A 45 -20.03 11.39 20.35
C VAL A 45 -19.38 11.40 18.98
N ASN A 46 -18.72 10.29 18.62
CA ASN A 46 -18.10 10.14 17.31
C ASN A 46 -19.17 10.12 16.20
N PHE A 47 -20.27 9.40 16.35
CA PHE A 47 -21.35 9.37 15.37
C PHE A 47 -22.08 10.71 15.22
N ASP A 48 -22.20 11.51 16.29
CA ASP A 48 -22.71 12.90 16.17
C ASP A 48 -21.81 13.75 15.26
N ALA A 49 -20.48 13.60 15.39
CA ALA A 49 -19.54 14.29 14.50
C ALA A 49 -19.66 13.81 13.05
N PHE A 50 -19.76 12.49 12.84
CA PHE A 50 -19.96 11.90 11.51
C PHE A 50 -21.23 12.39 10.82
N SER A 51 -22.33 12.60 11.57
CA SER A 51 -23.60 13.07 11.02
C SER A 51 -23.50 14.48 10.38
N LYS A 52 -22.50 15.26 10.80
CA LYS A 52 -22.23 16.63 10.35
C LYS A 52 -21.06 16.71 9.37
N ALA A 53 -20.34 15.61 9.15
CA ALA A 53 -19.13 15.58 8.33
C ALA A 53 -19.43 15.70 6.84
N HIS A 54 -18.64 16.50 6.13
CA HIS A 54 -18.58 16.56 4.68
C HIS A 54 -17.48 15.69 4.10
N VAL A 55 -16.35 15.54 4.82
CA VAL A 55 -15.25 14.69 4.41
C VAL A 55 -14.79 13.83 5.62
N TYR A 56 -14.63 12.54 5.39
CA TYR A 56 -14.01 11.64 6.33
C TYR A 56 -12.61 11.26 5.88
N GLN A 57 -11.59 11.66 6.65
CA GLN A 57 -10.21 11.21 6.47
C GLN A 57 -10.02 9.89 7.24
N ALA A 58 -10.20 8.78 6.54
CA ALA A 58 -10.14 7.42 7.10
C ALA A 58 -8.72 6.88 7.17
N ARG A 59 -8.50 5.91 8.07
CA ARG A 59 -7.30 5.06 8.09
C ARG A 59 -7.43 4.01 6.99
N SER A 60 -6.34 3.71 6.29
CA SER A 60 -6.34 2.77 5.15
C SER A 60 -6.09 1.31 5.56
N THR A 61 -5.57 1.07 6.77
CA THR A 61 -5.21 -0.26 7.27
C THR A 61 -6.27 -0.77 8.25
N ARG A 62 -6.67 -2.03 8.11
CA ARG A 62 -7.76 -2.64 8.91
C ARG A 62 -7.46 -2.65 10.40
N SER A 63 -6.22 -2.91 10.80
CA SER A 63 -5.77 -2.92 12.20
C SER A 63 -5.74 -1.54 12.87
N GLU A 64 -5.80 -0.45 12.09
CA GLU A 64 -5.75 0.92 12.61
C GLU A 64 -7.13 1.53 12.89
N LEU A 65 -8.22 0.88 12.48
CA LEU A 65 -9.57 1.43 12.55
C LEU A 65 -10.61 0.36 12.95
N PRO A 66 -11.33 0.55 14.06
CA PRO A 66 -12.43 -0.34 14.44
C PRO A 66 -13.51 -0.45 13.34
N ARG A 67 -14.08 -1.65 13.21
CA ARG A 67 -14.98 -1.99 12.09
C ARG A 67 -16.21 -1.08 11.97
N GLN A 68 -16.76 -0.59 13.08
CA GLN A 68 -17.92 0.31 13.10
C GLN A 68 -17.66 1.67 12.43
N PHE A 69 -16.39 2.06 12.26
CA PHE A 69 -16.00 3.31 11.61
C PHE A 69 -15.48 3.11 10.17
N TRP A 70 -15.60 1.90 9.64
CA TRP A 70 -15.28 1.68 8.23
C TRP A 70 -16.33 2.32 7.34
N PRO A 71 -15.95 3.09 6.30
CA PRO A 71 -16.88 3.67 5.34
C PRO A 71 -17.56 2.60 4.48
N ASP A 72 -18.61 2.01 5.03
CA ASP A 72 -19.49 1.05 4.41
C ASP A 72 -20.95 1.56 4.45
N ALA A 73 -21.88 0.76 3.95
CA ALA A 73 -23.30 1.14 3.90
C ALA A 73 -23.86 1.51 5.29
N ALA A 74 -23.40 0.86 6.36
CA ALA A 74 -23.88 1.10 7.71
C ALA A 74 -23.40 2.46 8.25
N LEU A 75 -22.13 2.80 8.07
CA LEU A 75 -21.61 4.12 8.45
C LEU A 75 -22.21 5.21 7.56
N LEU A 76 -22.25 4.99 6.24
CA LEU A 76 -22.79 5.98 5.28
C LEU A 76 -24.23 6.38 5.58
N ALA A 77 -25.07 5.45 6.05
CA ALA A 77 -26.43 5.74 6.49
C ALA A 77 -26.50 6.73 7.67
N ARG A 78 -25.45 6.84 8.48
CA ARG A 78 -25.32 7.78 9.61
C ARG A 78 -24.68 9.11 9.20
N CYS A 79 -24.20 9.22 7.95
CA CYS A 79 -23.46 10.38 7.45
C CYS A 79 -24.18 11.05 6.28
N PRO A 80 -25.37 11.67 6.49
CA PRO A 80 -26.21 12.20 5.40
C PRO A 80 -25.51 13.31 4.60
N ASN A 81 -24.58 14.03 5.22
CA ASN A 81 -23.86 15.16 4.64
C ASN A 81 -22.53 14.75 4.00
N LEU A 82 -22.11 13.49 4.13
CA LEU A 82 -20.81 13.04 3.66
C LEU A 82 -20.72 13.12 2.14
N LEU A 83 -19.71 13.82 1.65
CA LEU A 83 -19.42 14.03 0.23
C LEU A 83 -18.23 13.20 -0.24
N ALA A 84 -17.27 12.96 0.65
CA ALA A 84 -16.07 12.22 0.30
C ALA A 84 -15.47 11.44 1.48
N VAL A 85 -14.86 10.31 1.15
CA VAL A 85 -13.94 9.57 1.99
C VAL A 85 -12.55 9.67 1.40
N SER A 86 -11.58 10.12 2.21
CA SER A 86 -10.16 10.16 1.85
C SER A 86 -9.39 9.16 2.71
N THR A 87 -8.50 8.35 2.15
CA THR A 87 -7.65 7.47 2.95
C THR A 87 -6.27 8.07 3.20
N ASN A 88 -5.63 7.69 4.31
CA ASN A 88 -4.31 8.19 4.70
C ASN A 88 -3.13 7.52 3.97
N GLY A 89 -3.39 6.69 2.97
CA GLY A 89 -2.40 5.95 2.20
C GLY A 89 -2.90 5.60 0.80
N SER A 90 -2.17 4.75 0.11
CA SER A 90 -2.56 4.23 -1.22
C SER A 90 -3.66 3.17 -1.13
N GLY A 91 -3.78 2.47 0.02
CA GLY A 91 -4.80 1.45 0.26
C GLY A 91 -6.18 2.04 0.52
N THR A 92 -7.20 1.22 0.27
CA THR A 92 -8.61 1.49 0.57
C THR A 92 -9.24 0.29 1.28
N ASP A 93 -8.44 -0.48 2.03
CA ASP A 93 -8.84 -1.78 2.61
C ASP A 93 -9.95 -1.68 3.67
N THR A 94 -10.16 -0.48 4.22
CA THR A 94 -11.25 -0.16 5.15
C THR A 94 -12.48 0.43 4.48
N VAL A 95 -12.42 0.76 3.18
CA VAL A 95 -13.48 1.49 2.46
C VAL A 95 -14.24 0.55 1.54
N ASP A 96 -15.55 0.48 1.70
CA ASP A 96 -16.45 -0.14 0.73
C ASP A 96 -16.71 0.86 -0.40
N ILE A 97 -15.93 0.74 -1.48
CA ILE A 97 -16.01 1.63 -2.64
C ILE A 97 -17.36 1.52 -3.33
N ASP A 98 -17.95 0.32 -3.41
CA ASP A 98 -19.24 0.10 -4.06
C ASP A 98 -20.37 0.77 -3.25
N ALA A 99 -20.35 0.65 -1.93
CA ALA A 99 -21.29 1.33 -1.05
C ALA A 99 -21.13 2.87 -1.15
N CYS A 100 -19.90 3.40 -1.17
CA CYS A 100 -19.65 4.83 -1.38
C CYS A 100 -20.17 5.28 -2.75
N THR A 101 -19.91 4.51 -3.80
CA THR A 101 -20.39 4.76 -5.16
C THR A 101 -21.92 4.78 -5.20
N ALA A 102 -22.58 3.78 -4.60
CA ALA A 102 -24.03 3.72 -4.49
C ALA A 102 -24.61 4.91 -3.72
N ALA A 103 -23.92 5.41 -2.70
CA ALA A 103 -24.32 6.57 -1.90
C ALA A 103 -24.00 7.93 -2.60
N GLY A 104 -23.26 7.96 -3.70
CA GLY A 104 -22.81 9.19 -4.35
C GLY A 104 -21.72 9.93 -3.57
N VAL A 105 -20.87 9.18 -2.86
CA VAL A 105 -19.75 9.68 -2.06
C VAL A 105 -18.44 9.38 -2.79
N LEU A 106 -17.60 10.41 -2.97
CA LEU A 106 -16.28 10.26 -3.59
C LEU A 106 -15.36 9.44 -2.70
N VAL A 107 -14.51 8.60 -3.32
CA VAL A 107 -13.41 7.93 -2.64
C VAL A 107 -12.10 8.37 -3.25
N VAL A 108 -11.21 8.97 -2.44
CA VAL A 108 -9.86 9.38 -2.84
C VAL A 108 -8.81 8.70 -1.97
N ASN A 109 -7.65 8.43 -2.56
CA ASN A 109 -6.52 7.87 -1.84
C ASN A 109 -5.22 8.67 -2.10
N GLN A 110 -4.10 8.23 -1.52
CA GLN A 110 -2.82 8.91 -1.64
C GLN A 110 -1.83 8.09 -2.51
N ALA A 111 -2.34 7.46 -3.58
CA ALA A 111 -1.50 6.70 -4.50
C ALA A 111 -0.31 7.52 -5.01
N GLY A 112 0.89 6.95 -4.92
CA GLY A 112 2.14 7.59 -5.31
C GLY A 112 2.81 8.45 -4.23
N GLY A 113 2.15 8.78 -3.12
CA GLY A 113 2.75 9.57 -2.04
C GLY A 113 3.91 8.86 -1.33
N ASN A 114 3.85 7.54 -1.23
CA ASN A 114 4.84 6.70 -0.56
C ASN A 114 5.66 5.82 -1.52
N LYS A 115 5.55 6.02 -2.84
CA LYS A 115 6.13 5.13 -3.86
C LYS A 115 7.65 4.96 -3.72
N GLN A 116 8.35 6.03 -3.34
CA GLN A 116 9.80 6.01 -3.18
C GLN A 116 10.20 5.14 -1.98
N GLY A 117 9.62 5.40 -0.80
CA GLY A 117 9.92 4.62 0.40
C GLY A 117 9.63 3.14 0.24
N VAL A 118 8.50 2.78 -0.38
CA VAL A 118 8.15 1.37 -0.65
C VAL A 118 9.13 0.73 -1.63
N ALA A 119 9.56 1.45 -2.67
CA ALA A 119 10.53 0.93 -3.63
C ALA A 119 11.91 0.70 -2.99
N GLU A 120 12.36 1.66 -2.17
CA GLU A 120 13.62 1.52 -1.42
C GLU A 120 13.57 0.35 -0.44
N HIS A 121 12.45 0.15 0.24
CA HIS A 121 12.26 -0.96 1.16
C HIS A 121 12.35 -2.32 0.43
N ALA A 122 11.68 -2.45 -0.72
CA ALA A 122 11.74 -3.66 -1.54
C ALA A 122 13.19 -3.97 -2.01
N ILE A 123 13.91 -2.98 -2.53
CA ILE A 123 15.33 -3.12 -2.90
C ILE A 123 16.18 -3.45 -1.67
N GLY A 124 15.92 -2.80 -0.53
CA GLY A 124 16.59 -3.10 0.74
C GLY A 124 16.41 -4.56 1.17
N MET A 125 15.18 -5.09 1.10
CA MET A 125 14.91 -6.51 1.38
C MET A 125 15.67 -7.44 0.43
N MET A 126 15.67 -7.14 -0.89
CA MET A 126 16.42 -7.90 -1.88
C MET A 126 17.92 -7.99 -1.53
N LEU A 127 18.54 -6.86 -1.20
CA LEU A 127 19.97 -6.79 -0.86
C LEU A 127 20.26 -7.46 0.50
N CYS A 128 19.42 -7.25 1.50
CA CYS A 128 19.58 -7.90 2.80
C CYS A 128 19.53 -9.42 2.71
N LEU A 129 18.62 -9.96 1.90
CA LEU A 129 18.47 -11.40 1.69
C LEU A 129 19.63 -11.99 0.88
N SER A 130 19.92 -11.39 -0.30
CA SER A 130 20.97 -11.92 -1.18
C SER A 130 22.36 -11.86 -0.56
N LYS A 131 22.64 -10.85 0.28
CA LYS A 131 23.93 -10.69 1.00
C LYS A 131 23.92 -11.31 2.39
N LYS A 132 22.80 -11.89 2.84
CA LYS A 132 22.62 -12.44 4.21
C LYS A 132 22.96 -11.44 5.34
N ILE A 133 22.69 -10.13 5.11
CA ILE A 133 23.11 -9.07 6.04
C ILE A 133 22.49 -9.28 7.43
N VAL A 134 21.17 -9.51 7.49
CA VAL A 134 20.44 -9.67 8.76
C VAL A 134 20.83 -10.97 9.48
N GLN A 135 21.03 -12.05 8.73
CA GLN A 135 21.51 -13.32 9.30
C GLN A 135 22.91 -13.14 9.92
N ALA A 136 23.82 -12.48 9.21
CA ALA A 136 25.18 -12.21 9.70
C ALA A 136 25.15 -11.28 10.93
N ASP A 137 24.34 -10.22 10.94
CA ASP A 137 24.18 -9.32 12.10
C ASP A 137 23.67 -10.08 13.33
N LYS A 138 22.61 -10.89 13.16
CA LYS A 138 22.06 -11.71 14.26
C LYS A 138 23.10 -12.67 14.83
N ALA A 139 23.88 -13.32 13.95
CA ALA A 139 24.89 -14.27 14.35
C ALA A 139 26.09 -13.62 15.06
N MET A 140 26.57 -12.48 14.56
CA MET A 140 27.66 -11.70 15.19
C MET A 140 27.35 -11.34 16.65
N ARG A 141 26.08 -11.19 17.01
CA ARG A 141 25.65 -10.84 18.38
C ARG A 141 25.53 -12.04 19.32
N LYS A 142 25.52 -13.29 18.78
CA LYS A 142 25.13 -14.48 19.55
C LYS A 142 26.12 -15.65 19.43
N VAL A 143 26.89 -15.71 18.35
CA VAL A 143 27.74 -16.85 18.02
C VAL A 143 29.22 -16.48 18.23
N PRO A 144 29.95 -17.06 19.20
CA PRO A 144 31.39 -16.93 19.29
C PRO A 144 32.06 -17.64 18.11
N ASP A 145 33.23 -17.19 17.71
CA ASP A 145 34.08 -17.83 16.66
C ASP A 145 33.37 -18.07 15.33
N LEU A 146 32.57 -17.07 14.91
CA LEU A 146 31.73 -17.10 13.71
C LEU A 146 32.59 -17.32 12.46
N GLN A 147 32.24 -18.36 11.66
CA GLN A 147 32.88 -18.65 10.38
C GLN A 147 32.21 -17.85 9.27
N ARG A 148 32.91 -16.87 8.70
CA ARG A 148 32.35 -15.93 7.68
C ARG A 148 31.82 -16.66 6.43
N GLU A 149 32.40 -17.81 6.06
CA GLU A 149 31.99 -18.58 4.89
C GLU A 149 30.54 -19.12 5.00
N ALA A 150 30.04 -19.34 6.22
CA ALA A 150 28.64 -19.73 6.45
C ALA A 150 27.64 -18.64 6.01
N TYR A 151 28.10 -17.39 5.94
CA TYR A 151 27.29 -16.23 5.54
C TYR A 151 27.63 -15.73 4.13
N MET A 152 28.23 -16.58 3.30
CA MET A 152 28.46 -16.27 1.91
C MET A 152 27.12 -16.06 1.19
N GLY A 153 26.92 -14.85 0.65
CA GLY A 153 25.74 -14.45 -0.11
C GLY A 153 25.98 -14.45 -1.62
N ASN A 154 25.04 -13.87 -2.35
CA ASN A 154 25.08 -13.75 -3.81
C ASN A 154 25.09 -12.26 -4.22
N ASP A 155 25.71 -11.95 -5.38
CA ASP A 155 25.59 -10.64 -6.00
C ASP A 155 24.22 -10.49 -6.69
N SER A 156 23.63 -9.32 -6.53
CA SER A 156 22.38 -8.96 -7.22
C SER A 156 22.64 -8.26 -8.55
N PHE A 157 23.89 -7.80 -8.78
CA PHE A 157 24.30 -7.11 -10.01
C PHE A 157 24.14 -8.02 -11.24
N GLY A 158 23.49 -7.50 -12.29
CA GLY A 158 23.27 -8.20 -13.56
C GLY A 158 22.26 -9.37 -13.50
N LYS A 159 21.56 -9.55 -12.37
CA LYS A 159 20.52 -10.57 -12.20
C LYS A 159 19.20 -10.13 -12.82
N THR A 160 18.23 -11.02 -12.90
CA THR A 160 16.89 -10.75 -13.42
C THR A 160 15.90 -10.49 -12.27
N LEU A 161 15.21 -9.34 -12.35
CA LEU A 161 14.10 -8.98 -11.46
C LEU A 161 12.78 -9.13 -12.22
N GLY A 162 11.86 -9.92 -11.69
CA GLY A 162 10.46 -10.00 -12.12
C GLY A 162 9.58 -9.12 -11.25
N ILE A 163 8.83 -8.22 -11.86
CA ILE A 163 7.89 -7.31 -11.20
C ILE A 163 6.45 -7.73 -11.52
N VAL A 164 5.70 -8.09 -10.49
CA VAL A 164 4.27 -8.37 -10.59
C VAL A 164 3.50 -7.11 -10.21
N GLY A 165 2.96 -6.42 -11.24
CA GLY A 165 2.33 -5.10 -11.09
C GLY A 165 3.32 -3.95 -11.23
N ILE A 166 3.43 -3.39 -12.45
CA ILE A 166 4.34 -2.25 -12.73
C ILE A 166 3.62 -0.90 -12.67
N GLY A 167 2.85 -0.68 -11.56
CA GLY A 167 2.24 0.59 -11.22
C GLY A 167 3.24 1.63 -10.73
N GLN A 168 2.81 2.53 -9.81
CA GLN A 168 3.67 3.60 -9.27
C GLN A 168 4.91 3.06 -8.55
N VAL A 169 4.74 2.07 -7.66
CA VAL A 169 5.85 1.47 -6.91
C VAL A 169 6.72 0.61 -7.84
N GLY A 170 6.10 -0.32 -8.59
CA GLY A 170 6.83 -1.23 -9.48
C GLY A 170 7.72 -0.48 -10.48
N THR A 171 7.25 0.65 -11.03
CA THR A 171 8.06 1.52 -11.91
C THR A 171 9.30 2.09 -11.19
N HIS A 172 9.18 2.47 -9.89
CA HIS A 172 10.33 2.96 -9.12
C HIS A 172 11.31 1.84 -8.82
N VAL A 173 10.82 0.66 -8.44
CA VAL A 173 11.65 -0.55 -8.24
C VAL A 173 12.38 -0.92 -9.53
N ALA A 174 11.70 -0.91 -10.69
CA ALA A 174 12.32 -1.17 -12.00
C ALA A 174 13.49 -0.22 -12.29
N LYS A 175 13.26 1.09 -12.11
CA LYS A 175 14.28 2.12 -12.33
C LYS A 175 15.47 1.96 -11.39
N MET A 176 15.24 1.67 -10.11
CA MET A 176 16.31 1.46 -9.12
C MET A 176 17.10 0.19 -9.44
N ALA A 177 16.42 -0.91 -9.74
CA ALA A 177 17.08 -2.18 -10.06
C ALA A 177 17.92 -2.10 -11.34
N ALA A 178 17.40 -1.51 -12.39
CA ALA A 178 18.15 -1.31 -13.64
C ALA A 178 19.31 -0.32 -13.47
N GLY A 179 19.05 0.85 -12.84
CA GLY A 179 20.05 1.91 -12.73
C GLY A 179 21.15 1.64 -11.71
N LEU A 180 20.81 1.05 -10.55
CA LEU A 180 21.78 0.80 -9.47
C LEU A 180 22.48 -0.56 -9.61
N LEU A 181 21.75 -1.60 -10.01
CA LEU A 181 22.21 -2.98 -10.00
C LEU A 181 22.38 -3.59 -11.41
N ASN A 182 22.17 -2.78 -12.46
CA ASN A 182 22.24 -3.24 -13.86
C ASN A 182 21.40 -4.53 -14.10
N MET A 183 20.24 -4.65 -13.41
CA MET A 183 19.39 -5.82 -13.54
C MET A 183 18.57 -5.77 -14.84
N ARG A 184 18.37 -6.93 -15.43
CA ARG A 184 17.31 -7.13 -16.41
C ARG A 184 15.97 -7.11 -15.67
N VAL A 185 15.02 -6.30 -16.11
CA VAL A 185 13.71 -6.18 -15.45
C VAL A 185 12.62 -6.72 -16.35
N LEU A 186 11.92 -7.75 -15.89
CA LEU A 186 10.71 -8.31 -16.48
C LEU A 186 9.49 -7.79 -15.74
N ALA A 187 8.36 -7.59 -16.42
CA ALA A 187 7.13 -7.23 -15.73
C ALA A 187 5.89 -7.93 -16.30
N TYR A 188 4.99 -8.28 -15.39
CA TYR A 188 3.64 -8.72 -15.66
C TYR A 188 2.63 -7.75 -15.04
N ASP A 189 1.79 -7.16 -15.89
CA ASP A 189 0.68 -6.30 -15.47
C ASP A 189 -0.47 -6.45 -16.48
N PRO A 190 -1.57 -7.12 -16.11
CA PRO A 190 -2.66 -7.41 -17.04
C PRO A 190 -3.49 -6.18 -17.44
N LEU A 191 -3.30 -5.04 -16.76
CA LEU A 191 -4.02 -3.79 -17.01
C LEU A 191 -3.26 -2.85 -17.96
N LEU A 192 -2.04 -3.20 -18.37
CA LEU A 192 -1.19 -2.38 -19.21
C LEU A 192 -0.85 -3.08 -20.52
N SER A 193 -0.71 -2.31 -21.59
CA SER A 193 -0.16 -2.83 -22.85
C SER A 193 1.36 -3.03 -22.72
N ASP A 194 1.92 -3.87 -23.61
CA ASP A 194 3.37 -4.12 -23.68
C ASP A 194 4.17 -2.81 -23.86
N ALA A 195 3.66 -1.89 -24.66
CA ALA A 195 4.27 -0.57 -24.85
C ALA A 195 4.31 0.24 -23.54
N GLN A 196 3.22 0.23 -22.77
CA GLN A 196 3.15 0.92 -21.48
C GLN A 196 4.09 0.29 -20.44
N ILE A 197 4.25 -1.04 -20.45
CA ILE A 197 5.23 -1.74 -19.58
C ILE A 197 6.65 -1.33 -19.97
N SER A 198 6.95 -1.32 -21.28
CA SER A 198 8.29 -0.94 -21.81
C SER A 198 8.65 0.52 -21.48
N GLU A 199 7.71 1.44 -21.59
CA GLU A 199 7.88 2.86 -21.18
C GLU A 199 8.22 3.02 -19.70
N ARG A 200 7.80 2.06 -18.86
CA ARG A 200 8.10 2.03 -17.41
C ARG A 200 9.45 1.39 -17.08
N GLY A 201 10.18 0.94 -18.10
CA GLY A 201 11.54 0.41 -17.98
C GLY A 201 11.63 -1.08 -17.70
N ALA A 202 10.66 -1.88 -18.14
CA ALA A 202 10.68 -3.33 -18.03
C ALA A 202 10.28 -4.02 -19.34
N GLU A 203 10.73 -5.25 -19.53
CA GLU A 203 10.32 -6.13 -20.63
C GLU A 203 8.97 -6.79 -20.26
N PRO A 204 7.92 -6.66 -21.10
CA PRO A 204 6.64 -7.30 -20.85
C PRO A 204 6.74 -8.82 -21.03
N CYS A 205 6.08 -9.57 -20.15
CA CYS A 205 6.02 -11.03 -20.28
C CYS A 205 4.77 -11.60 -19.55
N THR A 206 4.51 -12.90 -19.76
CA THR A 206 3.50 -13.61 -18.98
C THR A 206 3.97 -13.86 -17.55
N LEU A 207 3.05 -14.08 -16.59
CA LEU A 207 3.39 -14.39 -15.20
C LEU A 207 4.30 -15.63 -15.13
N ASP A 208 4.01 -16.69 -15.88
CA ASP A 208 4.81 -17.93 -15.89
C ASP A 208 6.24 -17.71 -16.38
N ALA A 209 6.40 -16.92 -17.45
CA ALA A 209 7.73 -16.57 -17.97
C ALA A 209 8.50 -15.71 -16.96
N LEU A 210 7.83 -14.78 -16.27
CA LEU A 210 8.41 -13.97 -15.22
C LEU A 210 8.92 -14.84 -14.07
N LEU A 211 8.08 -15.73 -13.55
CA LEU A 211 8.41 -16.59 -12.40
C LEU A 211 9.61 -17.48 -12.71
N SER A 212 9.64 -18.11 -13.89
CA SER A 212 10.70 -19.05 -14.28
C SER A 212 12.04 -18.38 -14.60
N ALA A 213 12.01 -17.13 -15.11
CA ALA A 213 13.22 -16.43 -15.53
C ALA A 213 13.89 -15.62 -14.42
N SER A 214 13.16 -15.25 -13.36
CA SER A 214 13.60 -14.27 -12.37
C SER A 214 14.49 -14.87 -11.28
N ASP A 215 15.49 -14.12 -10.85
CA ASP A 215 16.29 -14.37 -9.66
C ASP A 215 15.68 -13.68 -8.43
N PHE A 216 14.88 -12.66 -8.65
CA PHE A 216 14.06 -11.99 -7.65
C PHE A 216 12.67 -11.76 -8.24
N VAL A 217 11.61 -12.07 -7.48
CA VAL A 217 10.23 -11.75 -7.83
C VAL A 217 9.71 -10.75 -6.80
N SER A 218 9.28 -9.57 -7.26
CA SER A 218 8.79 -8.50 -6.39
C SER A 218 7.35 -8.11 -6.75
N VAL A 219 6.46 -8.13 -5.75
CA VAL A 219 5.01 -7.95 -5.92
C VAL A 219 4.59 -6.55 -5.52
N HIS A 220 3.92 -5.83 -6.45
CA HIS A 220 3.46 -4.45 -6.26
C HIS A 220 2.06 -4.18 -6.83
N CYS A 221 1.31 -5.22 -7.17
CA CYS A 221 -0.08 -5.12 -7.62
C CYS A 221 -1.04 -4.91 -6.43
N PRO A 222 -2.23 -4.31 -6.62
CA PRO A 222 -3.26 -4.27 -5.60
C PRO A 222 -3.88 -5.65 -5.37
N ARG A 223 -4.46 -5.89 -4.18
CA ARG A 223 -5.32 -7.04 -3.96
C ARG A 223 -6.68 -6.78 -4.59
N THR A 224 -7.04 -7.62 -5.53
CA THR A 224 -8.33 -7.65 -6.24
C THR A 224 -8.80 -9.10 -6.30
N ARG A 225 -10.03 -9.34 -6.81
CA ARG A 225 -10.52 -10.70 -7.04
C ARG A 225 -9.57 -11.53 -7.94
N ASP A 226 -8.94 -10.90 -8.92
CA ASP A 226 -8.07 -11.59 -9.89
C ASP A 226 -6.65 -11.82 -9.35
N SER A 227 -6.18 -11.00 -8.40
CA SER A 227 -4.85 -11.13 -7.82
C SER A 227 -4.83 -11.89 -6.49
N GLU A 228 -5.98 -12.11 -5.87
CA GLU A 228 -6.11 -12.86 -4.62
C GLU A 228 -5.70 -14.32 -4.85
N GLY A 229 -4.72 -14.81 -4.08
CA GLY A 229 -4.19 -16.17 -4.18
C GLY A 229 -3.50 -16.50 -5.51
N MET A 230 -3.18 -15.51 -6.35
CA MET A 230 -2.56 -15.79 -7.65
C MET A 230 -1.13 -16.35 -7.54
N LEU A 231 -0.44 -16.06 -6.43
CA LEU A 231 0.88 -16.61 -6.14
C LEU A 231 0.75 -17.78 -5.14
N ASN A 232 0.21 -18.87 -5.65
CA ASN A 232 -0.04 -20.12 -4.93
C ASN A 232 1.13 -21.12 -5.08
N ALA A 233 0.94 -22.35 -4.62
CA ALA A 233 1.95 -23.42 -4.70
C ALA A 233 2.49 -23.61 -6.12
N SER A 234 1.61 -23.66 -7.13
CA SER A 234 2.02 -23.82 -8.55
C SER A 234 2.83 -22.61 -9.05
N ALA A 235 2.61 -21.41 -8.52
CA ALA A 235 3.43 -20.25 -8.85
C ALA A 235 4.83 -20.36 -8.26
N PHE A 236 4.96 -20.79 -6.98
CA PHE A 236 6.26 -20.99 -6.33
C PHE A 236 7.05 -22.14 -6.96
N GLU A 237 6.39 -23.22 -7.42
CA GLU A 237 7.04 -24.32 -8.14
C GLU A 237 7.71 -23.89 -9.46
N LYS A 238 7.23 -22.80 -10.09
CA LYS A 238 7.81 -22.26 -11.32
C LYS A 238 9.05 -21.40 -11.07
N MET A 239 9.26 -20.92 -9.84
CA MET A 239 10.41 -20.09 -9.50
C MET A 239 11.68 -20.91 -9.44
N LYS A 240 12.83 -20.24 -9.65
CA LYS A 240 14.13 -20.88 -9.48
C LYS A 240 14.38 -21.22 -8.00
N PRO A 241 15.02 -22.35 -7.66
CA PRO A 241 15.38 -22.66 -6.28
C PRO A 241 16.35 -21.64 -5.65
N THR A 242 17.02 -20.86 -6.48
CA THR A 242 17.91 -19.76 -6.07
C THR A 242 17.22 -18.40 -5.99
N ALA A 243 15.93 -18.33 -6.32
CA ALA A 243 15.18 -17.07 -6.36
C ALA A 243 14.74 -16.62 -4.97
N TYR A 244 14.57 -15.31 -4.84
CA TYR A 244 13.99 -14.66 -3.67
C TYR A 244 12.61 -14.07 -4.02
N PHE A 245 11.64 -14.27 -3.12
CA PHE A 245 10.31 -13.70 -3.22
C PHE A 245 10.18 -12.47 -2.33
N ILE A 246 9.75 -11.32 -2.85
CA ILE A 246 9.58 -10.07 -2.11
C ILE A 246 8.15 -9.54 -2.29
N THR A 247 7.48 -9.17 -1.20
CA THR A 247 6.19 -8.50 -1.27
C THR A 247 6.07 -7.35 -0.29
N THR A 248 5.69 -6.20 -0.82
CA THR A 248 5.32 -4.97 -0.08
C THR A 248 3.93 -4.48 -0.52
N ALA A 249 3.14 -5.39 -1.12
CA ALA A 249 1.83 -5.08 -1.71
C ALA A 249 0.70 -5.22 -0.70
N ARG A 250 0.08 -6.41 -0.63
CA ARG A 250 -0.99 -6.78 0.32
C ARG A 250 -0.91 -8.26 0.64
N GLY A 251 -1.27 -8.62 1.87
CA GLY A 251 -1.54 -10.01 2.23
C GLY A 251 -2.68 -10.61 1.41
N GLY A 252 -2.67 -11.93 1.22
CA GLY A 252 -3.64 -12.66 0.42
C GLY A 252 -3.43 -12.60 -1.09
N ILE A 253 -2.43 -11.86 -1.62
CA ILE A 253 -1.99 -11.97 -3.02
C ILE A 253 -1.17 -13.24 -3.21
N HIS A 254 -0.32 -13.55 -2.24
CA HIS A 254 0.37 -14.82 -2.12
C HIS A 254 -0.29 -15.67 -1.04
N ASP A 255 -0.23 -16.98 -1.22
CA ASP A 255 -0.63 -17.95 -0.22
C ASP A 255 0.53 -18.17 0.76
N GLU A 256 0.36 -17.75 2.02
CA GLU A 256 1.39 -17.84 3.07
C GLU A 256 1.74 -19.29 3.43
N MET A 257 0.76 -20.21 3.36
CA MET A 257 1.00 -21.63 3.60
C MET A 257 1.80 -22.26 2.46
N ALA A 258 1.48 -21.92 1.21
CA ALA A 258 2.23 -22.38 0.05
C ALA A 258 3.67 -21.84 0.06
N LEU A 259 3.87 -20.57 0.43
CA LEU A 259 5.20 -19.99 0.60
C LEU A 259 5.99 -20.69 1.71
N THR A 260 5.34 -20.98 2.85
CA THR A 260 5.94 -21.73 3.96
C THR A 260 6.44 -23.10 3.49
N GLN A 261 5.60 -23.81 2.73
CA GLN A 261 5.95 -25.13 2.21
C GLN A 261 7.10 -25.04 1.17
N ALA A 262 7.08 -24.03 0.29
CA ALA A 262 8.13 -23.80 -0.70
C ALA A 262 9.49 -23.51 -0.03
N LEU A 263 9.52 -22.71 1.03
CA LEU A 263 10.73 -22.43 1.81
C LEU A 263 11.23 -23.67 2.57
N HIS A 264 10.31 -24.42 3.18
CA HIS A 264 10.66 -25.67 3.89
C HIS A 264 11.29 -26.72 2.94
N ASN A 265 10.76 -26.81 1.73
CA ASN A 265 11.26 -27.71 0.68
C ASN A 265 12.47 -27.17 -0.09
N GLN A 266 13.00 -26.00 0.29
CA GLN A 266 14.12 -25.33 -0.39
C GLN A 266 13.84 -25.03 -1.88
N GLN A 267 12.58 -24.84 -2.23
CA GLN A 267 12.15 -24.42 -3.57
C GLN A 267 12.42 -22.92 -3.85
N LEU A 268 12.74 -22.16 -2.78
CA LEU A 268 13.13 -20.76 -2.83
C LEU A 268 14.35 -20.52 -1.92
N ALA A 269 15.22 -19.58 -2.29
CA ALA A 269 16.36 -19.18 -1.48
C ALA A 269 15.95 -18.37 -0.24
N GLY A 270 14.82 -17.67 -0.29
CA GLY A 270 14.30 -16.89 0.83
C GLY A 270 13.16 -15.96 0.41
N ALA A 271 12.59 -15.24 1.39
CA ALA A 271 11.50 -14.31 1.16
C ALA A 271 11.65 -13.02 1.98
N GLY A 272 11.14 -11.91 1.46
CA GLY A 272 11.00 -10.61 2.13
C GLY A 272 9.54 -10.19 2.18
N LEU A 273 8.97 -10.03 3.38
CA LEU A 273 7.55 -9.81 3.59
C LEU A 273 7.33 -8.55 4.44
N ASP A 274 6.64 -7.57 3.88
CA ASP A 274 6.19 -6.38 4.63
C ASP A 274 4.69 -6.44 4.95
N VAL A 275 3.96 -7.37 4.31
CA VAL A 275 2.50 -7.49 4.39
C VAL A 275 2.09 -8.93 4.67
N TRP A 276 0.93 -9.12 5.33
CA TRP A 276 0.46 -10.39 5.87
C TRP A 276 -1.04 -10.56 5.62
N GLU A 277 -1.50 -11.80 5.61
CA GLU A 277 -2.94 -12.10 5.56
C GLU A 277 -3.65 -11.56 6.81
N GLU A 278 -3.03 -11.74 7.97
CA GLU A 278 -3.44 -11.12 9.24
C GLU A 278 -2.34 -10.18 9.73
N GLU A 279 -2.67 -8.92 10.00
CA GLU A 279 -1.72 -7.89 10.44
C GLU A 279 -2.04 -7.37 11.84
N PRO A 280 -1.12 -7.49 12.81
CA PRO A 280 0.16 -8.19 12.72
C PRO A 280 0.00 -9.72 12.71
N PRO A 281 0.95 -10.48 12.13
CA PRO A 281 0.91 -11.93 12.17
C PRO A 281 1.08 -12.44 13.61
N ALA A 282 0.50 -13.60 13.91
CA ALA A 282 0.68 -14.26 15.21
C ALA A 282 2.16 -14.55 15.48
N LEU A 283 2.60 -14.51 16.75
CA LEU A 283 4.01 -14.69 17.11
C LEU A 283 4.56 -16.08 16.77
N ASP A 284 3.70 -17.06 16.65
CA ASP A 284 4.02 -18.45 16.25
C ASP A 284 3.81 -18.70 14.75
N HIS A 285 3.61 -17.64 13.97
CA HIS A 285 3.43 -17.76 12.53
C HIS A 285 4.64 -18.46 11.89
N PRO A 286 4.44 -19.51 11.05
CA PRO A 286 5.54 -20.35 10.54
C PRO A 286 6.63 -19.56 9.80
N LEU A 287 6.25 -18.53 9.02
CA LEU A 287 7.20 -17.71 8.27
C LEU A 287 8.15 -16.90 9.17
N LEU A 288 7.79 -16.63 10.43
CA LEU A 288 8.67 -15.95 11.39
C LEU A 288 9.80 -16.86 11.90
N GLY A 289 9.68 -18.19 11.73
CA GLY A 289 10.66 -19.17 12.16
C GLY A 289 11.83 -19.40 11.19
N PHE A 290 11.77 -18.89 9.95
CA PHE A 290 12.81 -19.10 8.95
C PHE A 290 13.92 -18.04 9.04
N ASP A 291 15.17 -18.48 9.06
CA ASP A 291 16.34 -17.57 9.04
C ASP A 291 16.51 -16.84 7.69
N ASN A 292 16.02 -17.43 6.60
CA ASN A 292 16.04 -16.86 5.25
C ASN A 292 14.76 -16.09 4.89
N VAL A 293 13.96 -15.71 5.89
CA VAL A 293 12.81 -14.81 5.73
C VAL A 293 13.07 -13.49 6.46
N LEU A 294 12.99 -12.39 5.73
CA LEU A 294 13.09 -11.03 6.27
C LEU A 294 11.69 -10.44 6.37
N VAL A 295 11.33 -9.94 7.54
CA VAL A 295 9.97 -9.48 7.83
C VAL A 295 9.93 -8.03 8.30
N SER A 296 8.84 -7.33 8.02
CA SER A 296 8.50 -6.03 8.57
C SER A 296 6.98 -5.89 8.75
N PRO A 297 6.53 -5.02 9.69
CA PRO A 297 5.12 -4.91 10.05
C PRO A 297 4.40 -3.82 9.23
N HIS A 298 4.32 -4.01 7.90
CA HIS A 298 3.69 -3.09 6.94
C HIS A 298 4.26 -1.65 7.02
N THR A 299 5.59 -1.56 7.06
CA THR A 299 6.31 -0.30 7.25
C THR A 299 7.06 0.19 6.01
N ALA A 300 6.98 -0.50 4.89
CA ALA A 300 7.68 -0.10 3.66
C ALA A 300 7.36 1.35 3.22
N GLY A 301 6.13 1.79 3.43
CA GLY A 301 5.70 3.18 3.16
C GLY A 301 5.77 4.12 4.35
N VAL A 302 6.35 3.71 5.49
CA VAL A 302 6.37 4.50 6.75
C VAL A 302 7.73 5.19 6.88
N THR A 303 7.97 6.20 6.05
CA THR A 303 9.12 7.12 6.18
C THR A 303 8.62 8.53 6.45
N HIS A 304 9.49 9.41 6.96
CA HIS A 304 9.16 10.81 7.18
C HIS A 304 8.68 11.47 5.88
N GLU A 305 9.39 11.28 4.78
CA GLU A 305 9.11 11.86 3.48
C GLU A 305 7.80 11.29 2.89
N SER A 306 7.59 9.98 2.97
CA SER A 306 6.34 9.34 2.51
C SER A 306 5.12 9.84 3.29
N ARG A 307 5.24 9.98 4.62
CA ARG A 307 4.17 10.53 5.47
C ARG A 307 3.91 12.00 5.18
N GLU A 308 4.96 12.81 5.00
CA GLU A 308 4.82 14.22 4.62
C GLU A 308 4.12 14.37 3.28
N ASN A 309 4.61 13.68 2.23
CA ASN A 309 4.03 13.71 0.88
C ASN A 309 2.56 13.26 0.86
N THR A 310 2.26 12.21 1.62
CA THR A 310 0.90 11.68 1.76
C THR A 310 -0.03 12.73 2.40
N VAL A 311 0.39 13.35 3.50
CA VAL A 311 -0.44 14.35 4.21
C VAL A 311 -0.62 15.61 3.38
N ARG A 312 0.42 16.10 2.70
CA ARG A 312 0.31 17.24 1.77
C ARG A 312 -0.75 16.96 0.70
N GLY A 313 -0.62 15.84 -0.01
CA GLY A 313 -1.58 15.45 -1.04
C GLY A 313 -3.00 15.21 -0.48
N THR A 314 -3.13 14.75 0.78
CA THR A 314 -4.42 14.59 1.44
C THR A 314 -5.11 15.95 1.65
N VAL A 315 -4.40 16.92 2.25
CA VAL A 315 -4.96 18.25 2.53
C VAL A 315 -5.35 18.95 1.23
N GLU A 316 -4.49 18.91 0.21
CA GLU A 316 -4.75 19.49 -1.12
C GLU A 316 -5.98 18.88 -1.79
N GLN A 317 -6.16 17.54 -1.73
CA GLN A 317 -7.33 16.88 -2.31
C GLN A 317 -8.63 17.20 -1.53
N ILE A 318 -8.57 17.23 -0.20
CA ILE A 318 -9.72 17.59 0.63
C ILE A 318 -10.15 19.02 0.34
N ASP A 319 -9.20 19.94 0.20
CA ASP A 319 -9.46 21.32 -0.16
C ASP A 319 -10.08 21.44 -1.57
N ALA A 320 -9.56 20.73 -2.58
CA ALA A 320 -10.17 20.68 -3.91
C ALA A 320 -11.61 20.18 -3.85
N ILE A 321 -11.89 19.12 -3.09
CA ILE A 321 -13.25 18.62 -2.85
C ILE A 321 -14.11 19.70 -2.18
N ALA A 322 -13.62 20.39 -1.17
CA ALA A 322 -14.35 21.46 -0.49
C ALA A 322 -14.67 22.64 -1.44
N ARG A 323 -13.79 22.96 -2.39
CA ARG A 323 -14.05 23.95 -3.44
C ARG A 323 -14.97 23.45 -4.56
N GLY A 324 -15.25 22.14 -4.63
CA GLY A 324 -16.03 21.53 -5.72
C GLY A 324 -15.21 21.28 -6.98
N GLU A 325 -13.92 21.12 -6.84
CA GLU A 325 -12.97 20.74 -7.89
C GLU A 325 -12.74 19.22 -7.86
N GLN A 326 -12.55 18.64 -9.05
CA GLN A 326 -12.33 17.19 -9.14
C GLN A 326 -10.94 16.82 -8.62
N PRO A 327 -10.81 15.95 -7.61
CA PRO A 327 -9.53 15.54 -7.07
C PRO A 327 -8.78 14.62 -8.04
N GLY A 328 -7.45 14.67 -8.03
CA GLY A 328 -6.62 13.94 -8.99
C GLY A 328 -6.52 12.43 -8.77
N ARG A 329 -6.85 11.93 -7.56
CA ARG A 329 -6.66 10.51 -7.17
C ARG A 329 -7.98 9.83 -6.80
N LEU A 330 -8.98 10.04 -7.65
CA LEU A 330 -10.34 9.54 -7.47
C LEU A 330 -10.42 8.04 -7.81
N LYS A 331 -11.00 7.25 -6.90
CA LYS A 331 -11.15 5.79 -7.04
C LYS A 331 -12.44 5.37 -7.72
N ASN A 332 -13.48 6.21 -7.63
CA ASN A 332 -14.80 6.02 -8.23
C ASN A 332 -15.21 7.25 -9.06
N PRO A 333 -14.53 7.50 -10.20
CA PRO A 333 -14.73 8.71 -11.01
C PRO A 333 -16.16 8.85 -11.56
N GLU A 334 -16.89 7.76 -11.73
CA GLU A 334 -18.28 7.71 -12.17
C GLU A 334 -19.26 8.40 -11.21
N VAL A 335 -18.84 8.65 -9.97
CA VAL A 335 -19.65 9.32 -8.93
C VAL A 335 -19.65 10.84 -9.07
N TRP A 336 -18.78 11.42 -9.89
CA TRP A 336 -18.55 12.86 -9.93
C TRP A 336 -19.82 13.70 -10.11
N ASP A 337 -20.69 13.35 -11.03
CA ASP A 337 -21.93 14.09 -11.29
C ASP A 337 -22.88 14.02 -10.07
N ARG A 338 -23.01 12.86 -9.45
CA ARG A 338 -23.82 12.65 -8.24
C ARG A 338 -23.27 13.42 -7.04
N TYR A 339 -21.95 13.46 -6.88
CA TYR A 339 -21.28 14.30 -5.89
C TYR A 339 -21.65 15.77 -6.12
N CYS A 340 -21.58 16.27 -7.35
CA CYS A 340 -21.94 17.64 -7.69
C CYS A 340 -23.40 17.97 -7.30
N GLU A 341 -24.33 17.04 -7.54
CA GLU A 341 -25.74 17.19 -7.14
C GLU A 341 -25.92 17.20 -5.61
N ARG A 342 -25.28 16.28 -4.90
CA ARG A 342 -25.31 16.23 -3.42
C ARG A 342 -24.77 17.51 -2.82
N ARG A 343 -23.62 17.95 -3.32
CA ARG A 343 -22.96 19.17 -2.85
C ARG A 343 -23.83 20.43 -3.02
N LYS A 344 -24.59 20.56 -4.13
CA LYS A 344 -25.53 21.67 -4.34
C LYS A 344 -26.64 21.76 -3.28
N LYS A 345 -27.01 20.60 -2.69
CA LYS A 345 -28.05 20.57 -1.63
C LYS A 345 -27.50 20.99 -0.26
N LEU A 346 -26.18 20.98 -0.08
CA LEU A 346 -25.50 21.33 1.18
C LEU A 346 -24.89 22.74 1.16
N ALA A 347 -24.76 23.37 -0.01
CA ALA A 347 -24.25 24.73 -0.24
C ALA A 347 -25.39 25.76 -0.33
#